data_c16087306df8150e913f3a99f5f4c8fa
#
_entry.id   c16087306df8150e913f3a99f5f4c8fa
#
_cell.length_a   1.000
_cell.length_b   1.000
_cell.length_c   1.000
_cell.angle_alpha   90.00
_cell.angle_beta   90.00
_cell.angle_gamma   90.00
#
_symmetry.space_group_name_H-M   'P 1'
#
loop_
_entity.id
_entity.type
_entity.pdbx_description
1 polymer ?
#
loop_
_entity_poly.entity_id
_entity_poly.type
_entity_poly.pdbx_seq_one_letter_code
_entity_poly.pdbx_strand_id
1 'polypeptide(L)'
;MLETITAVNQAVNSFIWGIPAMVCIIGVGLLLSVRTGFLQLRKFPYAIKTIIGRIFRKKDASDGAMTPFQAVCTALAATVGTGNIAGVAGAIAIGGPGAVFWMWCSALLGMCTKFSEVTLAVHFRERNKNGELVGGPMYYIKNGLGSRWQFLAVLYSLFGVLTVFGTGNATQVNTIVTAIDSALLAYGSSLNSILPTVNLVVGVVVAMMVAMVLLGGVKRIGSVTEKLVPFMALFYVVLALGVVVINYRRFPAVLASIVGGAFDPRAFTGGAIGSIFLSMQKGVSRGIFSNEAGLGTGSIAHACADTRKPVKQGMFGIFEVFADTIVICTLTALVILCSGVSVNYGSAAGAELTIAGFTSTYGGWSSIFTAVALCCFAFSTIIGWGLYGSRCIEFLCKTDKVVRPFLVVYSFVAILGATVELDLLWNIADTFNGLMSIPNLIALLLLSGTVVKLVKEFFETES
;
A
#
# COMPACT_ATOMS: atom_id res chain seq x y z
N MET A 1 10.60 -17.64 -26.45
CA MET A 1 10.19 -16.23 -26.27
C MET A 1 9.55 -16.02 -24.89
N LEU A 2 8.48 -16.76 -24.51
CA LEU A 2 7.82 -16.59 -23.20
C LEU A 2 8.78 -16.90 -22.05
N GLU A 3 9.52 -17.99 -22.09
CA GLU A 3 10.54 -18.37 -21.09
C GLU A 3 11.64 -17.31 -20.95
N THR A 4 12.08 -16.72 -22.05
CA THR A 4 13.08 -15.65 -22.02
C THR A 4 12.53 -14.40 -21.34
N ILE A 5 11.28 -14.01 -21.64
CA ILE A 5 10.60 -12.88 -20.98
C ILE A 5 10.47 -13.15 -19.48
N THR A 6 10.04 -14.36 -19.10
CA THR A 6 9.92 -14.75 -17.69
C THR A 6 11.26 -14.69 -16.97
N ALA A 7 12.33 -15.22 -17.55
CA ALA A 7 13.66 -15.21 -16.95
C ALA A 7 14.22 -13.79 -16.79
N VAL A 8 14.07 -12.94 -17.81
CA VAL A 8 14.48 -11.53 -17.74
C VAL A 8 13.67 -10.80 -16.67
N ASN A 9 12.35 -10.99 -16.66
CA ASN A 9 11.50 -10.34 -15.66
C ASN A 9 11.87 -10.78 -14.23
N GLN A 10 12.11 -12.07 -14.00
CA GLN A 10 12.53 -12.59 -12.70
C GLN A 10 13.87 -12.00 -12.25
N ALA A 11 14.84 -11.88 -13.16
CA ALA A 11 16.13 -11.27 -12.86
C ALA A 11 15.98 -9.79 -12.46
N VAL A 12 15.18 -9.02 -13.21
CA VAL A 12 14.90 -7.61 -12.93
C VAL A 12 14.10 -7.47 -11.61
N ASN A 13 13.07 -8.27 -11.41
CA ASN A 13 12.25 -8.25 -10.19
C ASN A 13 13.09 -8.58 -8.95
N SER A 14 13.94 -9.60 -9.02
CA SER A 14 14.85 -9.99 -7.93
C SER A 14 15.87 -8.89 -7.60
N PHE A 15 16.31 -8.12 -8.59
CA PHE A 15 17.19 -6.97 -8.36
C PHE A 15 16.45 -5.81 -7.69
N ILE A 16 15.25 -5.48 -8.17
CA ILE A 16 14.45 -4.34 -7.71
C ILE A 16 13.87 -4.56 -6.31
N TRP A 17 13.37 -5.77 -6.02
CA TRP A 17 12.91 -6.14 -4.67
C TRP A 17 14.00 -6.79 -3.83
N GLY A 18 15.23 -6.80 -4.36
CA GLY A 18 16.43 -7.28 -3.71
C GLY A 18 17.11 -6.23 -2.85
N ILE A 19 18.33 -6.60 -2.43
CA ILE A 19 19.18 -5.79 -1.53
C ILE A 19 19.47 -4.39 -2.07
N PRO A 20 19.82 -4.19 -3.36
CA PRO A 20 20.22 -2.87 -3.84
C PRO A 20 19.10 -1.84 -3.69
N ALA A 21 17.89 -2.17 -4.08
CA ALA A 21 16.77 -1.26 -3.97
C ALA A 21 16.35 -1.00 -2.51
N MET A 22 16.37 -2.05 -1.67
CA MET A 22 16.10 -1.88 -0.24
C MET A 22 17.12 -0.93 0.41
N VAL A 23 18.41 -1.07 0.10
CA VAL A 23 19.46 -0.18 0.60
C VAL A 23 19.20 1.26 0.14
N CYS A 24 18.80 1.45 -1.12
CA CYS A 24 18.45 2.77 -1.65
C CYS A 24 17.24 3.37 -0.93
N ILE A 25 16.15 2.62 -0.79
CA ILE A 25 14.90 3.11 -0.16
C ILE A 25 15.15 3.45 1.32
N ILE A 26 15.77 2.53 2.06
CA ILE A 26 16.12 2.73 3.47
C ILE A 26 17.15 3.87 3.62
N GLY A 27 18.15 3.92 2.75
CA GLY A 27 19.17 4.97 2.73
C GLY A 27 18.60 6.36 2.50
N VAL A 28 17.67 6.51 1.55
CA VAL A 28 16.95 7.77 1.31
C VAL A 28 16.07 8.13 2.50
N GLY A 29 15.34 7.16 3.08
CA GLY A 29 14.55 7.37 4.27
C GLY A 29 15.37 7.82 5.48
N LEU A 30 16.55 7.22 5.68
CA LEU A 30 17.47 7.60 6.73
C LEU A 30 18.04 9.01 6.48
N LEU A 31 18.49 9.32 5.26
CA LEU A 31 18.99 10.63 4.89
C LEU A 31 17.95 11.73 5.14
N LEU A 32 16.70 11.51 4.71
CA LEU A 32 15.61 12.45 4.93
C LEU A 32 15.31 12.60 6.44
N SER A 33 15.32 11.49 7.20
CA SER A 33 15.13 11.50 8.65
C SER A 33 16.20 12.33 9.35
N VAL A 34 17.45 12.13 9.01
CA VAL A 34 18.58 12.89 9.58
C VAL A 34 18.48 14.38 9.19
N ARG A 35 18.25 14.69 7.92
CA ARG A 35 18.16 16.07 7.42
C ARG A 35 16.98 16.86 8.00
N THR A 36 15.87 16.19 8.33
CA THR A 36 14.71 16.81 8.98
C THR A 36 14.76 16.71 10.51
N GLY A 37 15.85 16.13 11.08
CA GLY A 37 16.04 15.92 12.51
C GLY A 37 15.01 14.95 13.10
N PHE A 38 14.78 13.81 12.44
CA PHE A 38 13.81 12.78 12.83
C PHE A 38 12.41 13.36 13.08
N LEU A 39 11.95 14.19 12.15
CA LEU A 39 10.66 14.88 12.23
C LEU A 39 9.50 13.91 12.50
N GLN A 40 9.50 12.75 11.88
CA GLN A 40 8.48 11.73 12.04
C GLN A 40 8.33 11.24 13.48
N LEU A 41 9.39 11.30 14.29
CA LEU A 41 9.34 10.96 15.72
C LEU A 41 9.01 12.19 16.58
N ARG A 42 9.74 13.30 16.39
CA ARG A 42 9.58 14.52 17.19
C ARG A 42 8.22 15.19 17.04
N LYS A 43 7.64 15.14 15.84
CA LYS A 43 6.36 15.78 15.49
C LYS A 43 5.23 14.77 15.31
N PHE A 44 5.43 13.51 15.72
CA PHE A 44 4.39 12.50 15.68
C PHE A 44 3.10 12.91 16.45
N PRO A 45 3.18 13.44 17.67
CA PRO A 45 1.98 13.91 18.36
C PRO A 45 1.24 15.02 17.60
N TYR A 46 1.99 15.91 16.93
CA TYR A 46 1.41 16.95 16.07
C TYR A 46 0.70 16.35 14.85
N ALA A 47 1.29 15.31 14.22
CA ALA A 47 0.66 14.60 13.13
C ALA A 47 -0.68 13.98 13.56
N ILE A 48 -0.71 13.25 14.66
CA ILE A 48 -1.93 12.65 15.21
C ILE A 48 -2.99 13.71 15.54
N LYS A 49 -2.61 14.80 16.22
CA LYS A 49 -3.51 15.92 16.54
C LYS A 49 -4.11 16.56 15.28
N THR A 50 -3.28 16.70 14.23
CA THR A 50 -3.71 17.26 12.95
C THR A 50 -4.79 16.41 12.29
N ILE A 51 -4.64 15.08 12.33
CA ILE A 51 -5.59 14.14 11.73
C ILE A 51 -6.90 14.10 12.53
N ILE A 52 -6.81 13.88 13.84
CA ILE A 52 -7.99 13.87 14.72
C ILE A 52 -8.78 15.15 14.56
N GLY A 53 -8.10 16.32 14.54
CA GLY A 53 -8.75 17.60 14.34
C GLY A 53 -9.44 17.77 12.97
N ARG A 54 -9.10 16.95 11.97
CA ARG A 54 -9.74 16.96 10.64
C ARG A 54 -10.90 15.97 10.52
N ILE A 55 -10.86 14.84 11.21
CA ILE A 55 -11.97 13.87 11.26
C ILE A 55 -13.26 14.55 11.73
N PHE A 56 -13.16 15.42 12.73
CA PHE A 56 -14.32 16.10 13.32
C PHE A 56 -14.71 17.43 12.66
N ARG A 57 -13.91 17.94 11.70
CA ARG A 57 -14.23 19.18 10.98
C ARG A 57 -14.75 18.87 9.57
N LYS A 58 -16.05 18.85 9.44
CA LYS A 58 -16.71 18.85 8.11
C LYS A 58 -16.44 20.20 7.44
N LYS A 59 -15.62 20.19 6.41
CA LYS A 59 -15.43 21.32 5.51
C LYS A 59 -15.46 20.78 4.10
N ASP A 60 -16.31 21.33 3.24
CA ASP A 60 -16.36 20.95 1.84
C ASP A 60 -15.07 21.36 1.13
N ALA A 61 -14.60 20.50 0.24
CA ALA A 61 -13.49 20.80 -0.63
C ALA A 61 -13.93 21.69 -1.78
N SER A 62 -13.03 22.52 -2.28
CA SER A 62 -13.25 23.29 -3.52
C SER A 62 -13.48 22.36 -4.71
N ASP A 63 -14.03 22.93 -5.80
CA ASP A 63 -14.26 22.13 -7.02
C ASP A 63 -12.94 21.57 -7.58
N GLY A 64 -12.99 20.31 -8.00
CA GLY A 64 -11.82 19.59 -8.50
C GLY A 64 -10.80 19.17 -7.46
N ALA A 65 -11.15 19.18 -6.16
CA ALA A 65 -10.29 18.80 -5.06
C ALA A 65 -10.97 17.82 -4.08
N MET A 66 -10.17 17.19 -3.21
CA MET A 66 -10.60 16.41 -2.05
C MET A 66 -10.34 17.20 -0.76
N THR A 67 -11.08 16.90 0.31
CA THR A 67 -10.65 17.36 1.63
C THR A 67 -9.31 16.70 2.01
N PRO A 68 -8.49 17.29 2.90
CA PRO A 68 -7.27 16.63 3.38
C PRO A 68 -7.50 15.25 3.98
N PHE A 69 -8.66 15.02 4.60
CA PHE A 69 -9.03 13.71 5.15
C PHE A 69 -9.42 12.72 4.05
N GLN A 70 -10.17 13.15 3.03
CA GLN A 70 -10.48 12.32 1.87
C GLN A 70 -9.21 11.90 1.12
N ALA A 71 -8.25 12.81 0.99
CA ALA A 71 -6.98 12.50 0.33
C ALA A 71 -6.17 11.43 1.09
N VAL A 72 -6.08 11.51 2.42
CA VAL A 72 -5.40 10.44 3.19
C VAL A 72 -6.19 9.13 3.16
N CYS A 73 -7.53 9.17 3.23
CA CYS A 73 -8.33 7.96 3.07
C CYS A 73 -8.14 7.33 1.69
N THR A 74 -7.99 8.14 0.64
CA THR A 74 -7.73 7.62 -0.72
C THR A 74 -6.33 7.01 -0.83
N ALA A 75 -5.32 7.61 -0.21
CA ALA A 75 -3.98 7.03 -0.13
C ALA A 75 -3.99 5.72 0.69
N LEU A 76 -4.62 5.72 1.87
CA LEU A 76 -4.80 4.52 2.68
C LEU A 76 -5.63 3.43 1.96
N ALA A 77 -6.59 3.81 1.13
CA ALA A 77 -7.34 2.86 0.31
C ALA A 77 -6.42 2.08 -0.64
N ALA A 78 -5.40 2.72 -1.19
CA ALA A 78 -4.44 2.06 -2.06
C ALA A 78 -3.42 1.22 -1.29
N THR A 79 -2.94 1.69 -0.14
CA THR A 79 -1.89 1.03 0.65
C THR A 79 -2.42 -0.07 1.56
N VAL A 80 -3.55 0.17 2.26
CA VAL A 80 -4.18 -0.85 3.13
C VAL A 80 -4.98 -1.82 2.27
N GLY A 81 -4.32 -2.86 1.83
CA GLY A 81 -4.85 -3.85 0.89
C GLY A 81 -4.46 -5.28 1.26
N THR A 82 -4.39 -6.12 0.23
CA THR A 82 -3.98 -7.52 0.38
C THR A 82 -2.56 -7.68 0.90
N GLY A 83 -1.69 -6.68 0.69
CA GLY A 83 -0.32 -6.64 1.21
C GLY A 83 -0.24 -6.72 2.73
N ASN A 84 -1.17 -6.08 3.44
CA ASN A 84 -1.23 -6.08 4.91
C ASN A 84 -1.65 -7.46 5.50
N ILE A 85 -2.26 -8.31 4.70
CA ILE A 85 -2.76 -9.62 5.11
C ILE A 85 -1.86 -10.72 4.54
N ALA A 86 -1.85 -10.90 3.24
CA ALA A 86 -1.05 -11.92 2.57
C ALA A 86 0.46 -11.60 2.58
N GLY A 87 0.84 -10.33 2.45
CA GLY A 87 2.25 -9.91 2.47
C GLY A 87 2.90 -10.14 3.83
N VAL A 88 2.20 -9.87 4.93
CA VAL A 88 2.68 -10.13 6.29
C VAL A 88 2.79 -11.62 6.55
N ALA A 89 1.80 -12.41 6.14
CA ALA A 89 1.86 -13.87 6.23
C ALA A 89 3.06 -14.45 5.50
N GLY A 90 3.31 -13.99 4.27
CA GLY A 90 4.48 -14.37 3.47
C GLY A 90 5.82 -13.93 4.10
N ALA A 91 5.87 -12.74 4.73
CA ALA A 91 7.05 -12.28 5.45
C ALA A 91 7.39 -13.20 6.64
N ILE A 92 6.37 -13.57 7.42
CA ILE A 92 6.54 -14.48 8.58
C ILE A 92 6.92 -15.87 8.09
N ALA A 93 6.29 -16.41 7.08
CA ALA A 93 6.55 -17.77 6.59
C ALA A 93 7.98 -17.92 6.05
N ILE A 94 8.48 -16.93 5.29
CA ILE A 94 9.82 -17.02 4.67
C ILE A 94 10.91 -16.38 5.54
N GLY A 95 10.58 -15.30 6.27
CA GLY A 95 11.54 -14.53 7.07
C GLY A 95 11.50 -14.82 8.57
N GLY A 96 10.54 -15.63 9.04
CA GLY A 96 10.31 -15.89 10.46
C GLY A 96 9.60 -14.73 11.18
N PRO A 97 9.29 -14.90 12.48
CA PRO A 97 8.64 -13.85 13.28
C PRO A 97 9.45 -12.55 13.29
N GLY A 98 10.78 -12.63 13.24
CA GLY A 98 11.67 -11.48 13.20
C GLY A 98 11.48 -10.54 12.00
N ALA A 99 10.90 -11.01 10.91
CA ALA A 99 10.56 -10.17 9.76
C ALA A 99 9.65 -9.00 10.17
N VAL A 100 8.77 -9.20 11.15
CA VAL A 100 7.87 -8.14 11.68
C VAL A 100 8.67 -7.00 12.31
N PHE A 101 9.72 -7.30 13.06
CA PHE A 101 10.61 -6.28 13.62
C PHE A 101 11.25 -5.42 12.51
N TRP A 102 11.73 -6.05 11.46
CA TRP A 102 12.31 -5.33 10.33
C TRP A 102 11.28 -4.54 9.51
N MET A 103 10.01 -4.98 9.47
CA MET A 103 8.92 -4.16 8.95
C MET A 103 8.75 -2.87 9.76
N TRP A 104 8.81 -2.94 11.10
CA TRP A 104 8.75 -1.74 11.96
C TRP A 104 9.92 -0.79 11.68
N CYS A 105 11.13 -1.31 11.56
CA CYS A 105 12.31 -0.50 11.23
C CYS A 105 12.14 0.23 9.89
N SER A 106 11.66 -0.48 8.86
CA SER A 106 11.42 0.12 7.56
C SER A 106 10.31 1.17 7.61
N ALA A 107 9.23 0.93 8.36
CA ALA A 107 8.14 1.87 8.52
C ALA A 107 8.55 3.17 9.23
N LEU A 108 9.39 3.07 10.28
CA LEU A 108 9.90 4.25 10.99
C LEU A 108 10.67 5.21 10.05
N LEU A 109 11.46 4.67 9.12
CA LEU A 109 12.14 5.48 8.10
C LEU A 109 11.18 5.87 6.98
N GLY A 110 10.30 4.96 6.57
CA GLY A 110 9.27 5.17 5.56
C GLY A 110 8.33 6.31 5.89
N MET A 111 8.03 6.57 7.17
CA MET A 111 7.22 7.72 7.60
C MET A 111 7.83 9.04 7.13
N CYS A 112 9.15 9.21 7.21
CA CYS A 112 9.82 10.42 6.74
C CYS A 112 9.87 10.51 5.22
N THR A 113 10.06 9.37 4.56
CA THR A 113 10.02 9.27 3.09
C THR A 113 8.64 9.69 2.58
N LYS A 114 7.57 9.08 3.10
CA LYS A 114 6.19 9.40 2.72
C LYS A 114 5.83 10.87 3.04
N PHE A 115 6.25 11.38 4.20
CA PHE A 115 6.14 12.80 4.54
C PHE A 115 6.73 13.70 3.46
N SER A 116 7.94 13.37 3.00
CA SER A 116 8.66 14.14 2.00
C SER A 116 7.97 14.07 0.64
N GLU A 117 7.55 12.88 0.20
CA GLU A 117 6.77 12.66 -1.02
C GLU A 117 5.49 13.50 -1.04
N VAL A 118 4.71 13.43 0.03
CA VAL A 118 3.45 14.18 0.15
C VAL A 118 3.70 15.69 0.18
N THR A 119 4.71 16.14 0.93
CA THR A 119 5.08 17.56 1.00
C THR A 119 5.47 18.12 -0.36
N LEU A 120 6.32 17.40 -1.10
CA LEU A 120 6.74 17.80 -2.45
C LEU A 120 5.57 17.75 -3.45
N ALA A 121 4.72 16.72 -3.36
CA ALA A 121 3.59 16.57 -4.27
C ALA A 121 2.58 17.71 -4.13
N VAL A 122 2.31 18.16 -2.90
CA VAL A 122 1.44 19.31 -2.65
C VAL A 122 2.12 20.64 -3.03
N HIS A 123 3.43 20.75 -2.83
CA HIS A 123 4.18 21.96 -3.15
C HIS A 123 4.29 22.21 -4.66
N PHE A 124 4.56 21.17 -5.45
CA PHE A 124 4.80 21.24 -6.89
C PHE A 124 3.60 20.86 -7.76
N ARG A 125 2.43 20.68 -7.19
CA ARG A 125 1.21 20.33 -7.92
C ARG A 125 0.75 21.45 -8.86
N GLU A 126 -0.06 21.06 -9.82
CA GLU A 126 -0.69 21.94 -10.80
C GLU A 126 -2.22 21.84 -10.77
N ARG A 127 -2.89 22.66 -11.54
CA ARG A 127 -4.30 22.46 -11.92
C ARG A 127 -4.35 22.03 -13.38
N ASN A 128 -5.10 20.97 -13.67
CA ASN A 128 -5.35 20.55 -15.03
C ASN A 128 -6.38 21.47 -15.72
N LYS A 129 -6.68 21.19 -17.00
CA LYS A 129 -7.63 21.98 -17.79
C LYS A 129 -9.04 22.00 -17.22
N ASN A 130 -9.42 20.97 -16.45
CA ASN A 130 -10.70 20.87 -15.76
C ASN A 130 -10.72 21.55 -14.38
N GLY A 131 -9.61 22.20 -13.99
CA GLY A 131 -9.48 22.85 -12.69
C GLY A 131 -9.16 21.88 -11.53
N GLU A 132 -8.98 20.58 -11.80
CA GLU A 132 -8.64 19.60 -10.78
C GLU A 132 -7.17 19.74 -10.35
N LEU A 133 -6.91 19.48 -9.05
CA LEU A 133 -5.56 19.44 -8.53
C LEU A 133 -4.88 18.13 -8.96
N VAL A 134 -3.71 18.24 -9.58
CA VAL A 134 -2.89 17.13 -10.06
C VAL A 134 -1.45 17.28 -9.57
N GLY A 135 -0.87 16.18 -9.10
CA GLY A 135 0.47 16.17 -8.54
C GLY A 135 0.99 14.74 -8.38
N GLY A 136 2.10 14.60 -7.67
CA GLY A 136 2.81 13.35 -7.48
C GLY A 136 4.23 13.40 -8.04
N PRO A 137 4.95 12.26 -8.09
CA PRO A 137 6.34 12.22 -8.52
C PRO A 137 6.60 12.86 -9.87
N MET A 138 5.77 12.60 -10.86
CA MET A 138 5.90 13.18 -12.18
C MET A 138 5.86 14.71 -12.16
N TYR A 139 5.07 15.31 -11.26
CA TYR A 139 4.95 16.78 -11.17
C TYR A 139 6.09 17.41 -10.38
N TYR A 140 6.52 16.82 -9.24
CA TYR A 140 7.67 17.40 -8.54
C TYR A 140 9.00 17.14 -9.24
N ILE A 141 9.12 16.09 -10.08
CA ILE A 141 10.24 15.94 -11.00
C ILE A 141 10.20 17.04 -12.07
N LYS A 142 9.05 17.22 -12.72
CA LYS A 142 8.86 18.25 -13.77
C LYS A 142 9.13 19.66 -13.25
N ASN A 143 8.52 20.03 -12.13
CA ASN A 143 8.52 21.42 -11.64
C ASN A 143 9.66 21.72 -10.67
N GLY A 144 10.17 20.70 -9.97
CA GLY A 144 11.23 20.86 -8.98
C GLY A 144 12.64 20.66 -9.54
N LEU A 145 12.83 19.76 -10.51
CA LEU A 145 14.14 19.46 -11.08
C LEU A 145 14.37 20.09 -12.46
N GLY A 146 13.29 20.56 -13.11
CA GLY A 146 13.36 21.24 -14.41
C GLY A 146 13.45 20.30 -15.61
N SER A 147 13.62 20.91 -16.81
CA SER A 147 13.50 20.22 -18.10
C SER A 147 14.47 19.07 -18.32
N ARG A 148 15.69 19.19 -17.79
CA ARG A 148 16.73 18.15 -17.93
C ARG A 148 16.33 16.79 -17.33
N TRP A 149 15.47 16.79 -16.31
CA TRP A 149 15.05 15.60 -15.57
C TRP A 149 13.66 15.07 -15.99
N GLN A 150 13.02 15.69 -16.97
CA GLN A 150 11.67 15.30 -17.37
C GLN A 150 11.55 13.86 -17.84
N PHE A 151 12.62 13.26 -18.36
CA PHE A 151 12.63 11.86 -18.75
C PHE A 151 12.28 10.92 -17.56
N LEU A 152 12.70 11.28 -16.31
CA LEU A 152 12.33 10.53 -15.12
C LEU A 152 10.84 10.64 -14.81
N ALA A 153 10.21 11.80 -15.05
CA ALA A 153 8.77 11.98 -14.86
C ALA A 153 7.96 11.12 -15.85
N VAL A 154 8.45 11.03 -17.10
CA VAL A 154 7.86 10.18 -18.14
C VAL A 154 8.03 8.70 -17.77
N LEU A 155 9.22 8.26 -17.35
CA LEU A 155 9.47 6.88 -16.92
C LEU A 155 8.59 6.51 -15.72
N TYR A 156 8.50 7.37 -14.70
CA TYR A 156 7.63 7.15 -13.55
C TYR A 156 6.18 6.92 -13.98
N SER A 157 5.66 7.80 -14.83
CA SER A 157 4.27 7.72 -15.30
C SER A 157 4.02 6.50 -16.18
N LEU A 158 5.00 6.12 -17.03
CA LEU A 158 4.91 4.91 -17.85
C LEU A 158 4.83 3.65 -16.98
N PHE A 159 5.75 3.53 -16.01
CA PHE A 159 5.72 2.41 -15.06
C PHE A 159 4.42 2.39 -14.26
N GLY A 160 3.93 3.57 -13.83
CA GLY A 160 2.66 3.69 -13.14
C GLY A 160 1.47 3.16 -13.95
N VAL A 161 1.38 3.53 -15.23
CA VAL A 161 0.30 3.05 -16.13
C VAL A 161 0.37 1.53 -16.32
N LEU A 162 1.57 0.95 -16.39
CA LEU A 162 1.73 -0.51 -16.55
C LEU A 162 1.41 -1.28 -15.25
N THR A 163 1.81 -0.73 -14.11
CA THR A 163 1.61 -1.33 -12.80
C THR A 163 0.14 -1.44 -12.40
N VAL A 164 -0.67 -0.41 -12.69
CA VAL A 164 -2.03 -0.34 -12.15
C VAL A 164 -2.95 -1.45 -12.65
N PHE A 165 -2.72 -1.97 -13.84
CA PHE A 165 -3.53 -3.07 -14.38
C PHE A 165 -3.29 -4.40 -13.66
N GLY A 166 -2.06 -4.69 -13.25
CA GLY A 166 -1.70 -5.89 -12.51
C GLY A 166 -1.84 -5.68 -11.00
N THR A 167 -0.84 -5.08 -10.37
CA THR A 167 -0.76 -4.92 -8.90
C THR A 167 -1.95 -4.13 -8.33
N GLY A 168 -2.39 -3.09 -9.03
CA GLY A 168 -3.48 -2.22 -8.59
C GLY A 168 -4.88 -2.74 -8.84
N ASN A 169 -5.08 -3.70 -9.74
CA ASN A 169 -6.40 -4.18 -10.11
C ASN A 169 -6.50 -5.70 -10.08
N ALA A 170 -5.97 -6.35 -11.08
CA ALA A 170 -6.28 -7.76 -11.34
C ALA A 170 -5.80 -8.69 -10.20
N THR A 171 -4.64 -8.42 -9.59
CA THR A 171 -4.18 -9.15 -8.39
C THR A 171 -5.14 -8.96 -7.21
N GLN A 172 -5.70 -7.77 -7.07
CA GLN A 172 -6.68 -7.48 -6.01
C GLN A 172 -7.98 -8.24 -6.25
N VAL A 173 -8.48 -8.25 -7.49
CA VAL A 173 -9.70 -8.99 -7.84
C VAL A 173 -9.48 -10.49 -7.68
N ASN A 174 -8.32 -11.01 -8.08
CA ASN A 174 -7.96 -12.41 -7.84
C ASN A 174 -8.02 -12.76 -6.34
N THR A 175 -7.53 -11.87 -5.47
CA THR A 175 -7.66 -12.07 -4.02
C THR A 175 -9.11 -12.05 -3.55
N ILE A 176 -9.98 -11.20 -4.13
CA ILE A 176 -11.42 -11.19 -3.82
C ILE A 176 -12.04 -12.55 -4.15
N VAL A 177 -11.82 -13.06 -5.36
CA VAL A 177 -12.42 -14.36 -5.76
C VAL A 177 -11.86 -15.51 -4.94
N THR A 178 -10.56 -15.54 -4.68
CA THR A 178 -9.93 -16.56 -3.83
C THR A 178 -10.50 -16.55 -2.41
N ALA A 179 -10.76 -15.38 -1.84
CA ALA A 179 -11.37 -15.26 -0.52
C ALA A 179 -12.83 -15.75 -0.51
N ILE A 180 -13.60 -15.43 -1.54
CA ILE A 180 -14.99 -15.90 -1.71
C ILE A 180 -15.01 -17.41 -1.93
N ASP A 181 -14.16 -17.94 -2.79
CA ASP A 181 -14.03 -19.38 -3.08
C ASP A 181 -13.70 -20.15 -1.80
N SER A 182 -12.72 -19.65 -1.02
CA SER A 182 -12.34 -20.26 0.26
C SER A 182 -13.50 -20.27 1.26
N ALA A 183 -14.29 -19.18 1.32
CA ALA A 183 -15.45 -19.09 2.17
C ALA A 183 -16.56 -20.05 1.72
N LEU A 184 -16.82 -20.18 0.42
CA LEU A 184 -17.83 -21.10 -0.13
C LEU A 184 -17.45 -22.55 0.10
N LEU A 185 -16.20 -22.93 -0.18
CA LEU A 185 -15.71 -24.30 0.01
C LEU A 185 -15.69 -24.74 1.46
N ALA A 186 -15.61 -23.81 2.41
CA ALA A 186 -15.75 -24.11 3.83
C ALA A 186 -17.15 -24.68 4.19
N TYR A 187 -18.17 -24.42 3.36
CA TYR A 187 -19.54 -24.92 3.55
C TYR A 187 -19.86 -26.19 2.73
N GLY A 188 -19.06 -26.53 1.73
CA GLY A 188 -19.25 -27.78 0.98
C GLY A 188 -18.42 -27.87 -0.29
N SER A 189 -17.70 -28.99 -0.43
CA SER A 189 -16.89 -29.27 -1.63
C SER A 189 -17.73 -29.44 -2.92
N SER A 190 -19.04 -29.70 -2.80
CA SER A 190 -19.95 -29.76 -3.94
C SER A 190 -20.10 -28.45 -4.70
N LEU A 191 -19.73 -27.33 -4.08
CA LEU A 191 -19.78 -26.00 -4.69
C LEU A 191 -18.62 -25.75 -5.71
N ASN A 192 -17.63 -26.61 -5.75
CA ASN A 192 -16.47 -26.44 -6.63
C ASN A 192 -16.83 -26.29 -8.11
N SER A 193 -17.88 -26.97 -8.57
CA SER A 193 -18.32 -26.92 -9.98
C SER A 193 -18.91 -25.58 -10.41
N ILE A 194 -19.39 -24.75 -9.46
CA ILE A 194 -19.99 -23.44 -9.76
C ILE A 194 -19.01 -22.28 -9.60
N LEU A 195 -17.82 -22.50 -9.02
CA LEU A 195 -16.85 -21.44 -8.76
C LEU A 195 -16.49 -20.61 -10.01
N PRO A 196 -16.25 -21.19 -11.21
CA PRO A 196 -15.95 -20.39 -12.40
C PRO A 196 -17.06 -19.39 -12.74
N THR A 197 -18.34 -19.79 -12.55
CA THR A 197 -19.49 -18.91 -12.77
C THR A 197 -19.58 -17.82 -11.68
N VAL A 198 -19.35 -18.20 -10.44
CA VAL A 198 -19.31 -17.24 -9.32
C VAL A 198 -18.22 -16.21 -9.54
N ASN A 199 -17.01 -16.64 -9.92
CA ASN A 199 -15.88 -15.76 -10.16
C ASN A 199 -16.15 -14.77 -11.30
N LEU A 200 -16.77 -15.23 -12.39
CA LEU A 200 -17.19 -14.33 -13.47
C LEU A 200 -18.20 -13.29 -12.97
N VAL A 201 -19.22 -13.70 -12.20
CA VAL A 201 -20.23 -12.78 -11.66
C VAL A 201 -19.57 -11.78 -10.71
N VAL A 202 -18.70 -12.22 -9.82
CA VAL A 202 -17.93 -11.36 -8.91
C VAL A 202 -17.08 -10.37 -9.72
N GLY A 203 -16.36 -10.81 -10.74
CA GLY A 203 -15.57 -9.96 -11.62
C GLY A 203 -16.40 -8.86 -12.29
N VAL A 204 -17.58 -9.21 -12.81
CA VAL A 204 -18.51 -8.25 -13.42
C VAL A 204 -19.05 -7.25 -12.39
N VAL A 205 -19.45 -7.72 -11.20
CA VAL A 205 -19.92 -6.84 -10.14
C VAL A 205 -18.84 -5.88 -9.68
N VAL A 206 -17.63 -6.37 -9.45
CA VAL A 206 -16.49 -5.52 -9.07
C VAL A 206 -16.18 -4.50 -10.18
N ALA A 207 -16.15 -4.93 -11.44
CA ALA A 207 -15.92 -4.02 -12.57
C ALA A 207 -16.95 -2.89 -12.63
N MET A 208 -18.24 -3.20 -12.45
CA MET A 208 -19.31 -2.19 -12.41
C MET A 208 -19.16 -1.24 -11.22
N MET A 209 -18.86 -1.76 -10.03
CA MET A 209 -18.65 -0.93 -8.84
C MET A 209 -17.43 0.00 -9.00
N VAL A 210 -16.33 -0.52 -9.53
CA VAL A 210 -15.10 0.26 -9.82
C VAL A 210 -15.39 1.35 -10.83
N ALA A 211 -16.04 1.02 -11.95
CA ALA A 211 -16.44 2.01 -12.98
C ALA A 211 -17.33 3.10 -12.38
N MET A 212 -18.33 2.72 -11.58
CA MET A 212 -19.26 3.65 -10.94
C MET A 212 -18.55 4.65 -10.03
N VAL A 213 -17.52 4.21 -9.29
CA VAL A 213 -16.75 5.09 -8.40
C VAL A 213 -15.78 5.95 -9.18
N LEU A 214 -14.96 5.35 -10.04
CA LEU A 214 -13.85 6.04 -10.73
C LEU A 214 -14.34 7.04 -11.77
N LEU A 215 -15.37 6.70 -12.56
CA LEU A 215 -15.95 7.62 -13.56
C LEU A 215 -16.67 8.83 -12.92
N GLY A 216 -16.97 8.76 -11.62
CA GLY A 216 -17.49 9.88 -10.85
C GLY A 216 -16.44 10.93 -10.45
N GLY A 217 -15.16 10.70 -10.81
CA GLY A 217 -14.05 11.63 -10.60
C GLY A 217 -13.58 11.74 -9.15
N VAL A 218 -12.65 12.67 -8.93
CA VAL A 218 -11.89 12.84 -7.68
C VAL A 218 -12.80 13.00 -6.46
N LYS A 219 -13.89 13.77 -6.56
CA LYS A 219 -14.85 13.98 -5.45
C LYS A 219 -15.53 12.68 -5.03
N ARG A 220 -15.97 11.86 -5.99
CA ARG A 220 -16.64 10.57 -5.70
C ARG A 220 -15.66 9.58 -5.10
N ILE A 221 -14.45 9.50 -5.64
CA ILE A 221 -13.38 8.67 -5.08
C ILE A 221 -13.15 9.03 -3.61
N GLY A 222 -12.93 10.31 -3.31
CA GLY A 222 -12.75 10.80 -1.94
C GLY A 222 -13.94 10.50 -1.02
N SER A 223 -15.17 10.69 -1.50
CA SER A 223 -16.38 10.42 -0.70
C SER A 223 -16.61 8.94 -0.39
N VAL A 224 -16.20 8.05 -1.30
CA VAL A 224 -16.27 6.60 -1.06
C VAL A 224 -15.17 6.16 -0.11
N THR A 225 -13.94 6.58 -0.34
CA THR A 225 -12.78 6.15 0.46
C THR A 225 -12.83 6.67 1.90
N GLU A 226 -13.35 7.90 2.14
CA GLU A 226 -13.49 8.45 3.50
C GLU A 226 -14.47 7.67 4.40
N LYS A 227 -15.39 6.90 3.80
CA LYS A 227 -16.32 6.03 4.52
C LYS A 227 -15.80 4.59 4.60
N LEU A 228 -15.33 4.06 3.48
CA LEU A 228 -14.87 2.69 3.35
C LEU A 228 -13.63 2.41 4.21
N VAL A 229 -12.62 3.28 4.13
CA VAL A 229 -11.32 3.03 4.78
C VAL A 229 -11.41 3.03 6.31
N PRO A 230 -12.03 4.02 6.99
CA PRO A 230 -12.18 3.93 8.43
C PRO A 230 -13.04 2.75 8.87
N PHE A 231 -14.09 2.41 8.11
CA PHE A 231 -14.94 1.24 8.40
C PHE A 231 -14.12 -0.06 8.33
N MET A 232 -13.45 -0.32 7.20
CA MET A 232 -12.69 -1.56 7.02
C MET A 232 -11.53 -1.68 8.01
N ALA A 233 -10.82 -0.57 8.28
CA ALA A 233 -9.72 -0.56 9.22
C ALA A 233 -10.20 -0.82 10.65
N LEU A 234 -11.27 -0.14 11.11
CA LEU A 234 -11.84 -0.35 12.43
C LEU A 234 -12.35 -1.78 12.61
N PHE A 235 -13.07 -2.29 11.61
CA PHE A 235 -13.58 -3.66 11.61
C PHE A 235 -12.44 -4.67 11.74
N TYR A 236 -11.38 -4.53 10.93
CA TYR A 236 -10.21 -5.40 11.00
C TYR A 236 -9.47 -5.30 12.34
N VAL A 237 -9.24 -4.08 12.83
CA VAL A 237 -8.55 -3.83 14.10
C VAL A 237 -9.30 -4.47 15.27
N VAL A 238 -10.62 -4.31 15.32
CA VAL A 238 -11.44 -4.90 16.41
C VAL A 238 -11.33 -6.42 16.41
N LEU A 239 -11.44 -7.04 15.25
CA LEU A 239 -11.37 -8.51 15.13
C LEU A 239 -9.96 -9.03 15.41
N ALA A 240 -8.93 -8.37 14.94
CA ALA A 240 -7.54 -8.75 15.20
C ALA A 240 -7.17 -8.59 16.68
N LEU A 241 -7.60 -7.50 17.32
CA LEU A 241 -7.43 -7.31 18.77
C LEU A 241 -8.16 -8.39 19.56
N GLY A 242 -9.34 -8.82 19.12
CA GLY A 242 -10.07 -9.93 19.75
C GLY A 242 -9.26 -11.22 19.76
N VAL A 243 -8.57 -11.57 18.65
CA VAL A 243 -7.64 -12.72 18.63
C VAL A 243 -6.56 -12.58 19.68
N VAL A 244 -5.94 -11.39 19.78
CA VAL A 244 -4.87 -11.12 20.73
C VAL A 244 -5.38 -11.24 22.18
N VAL A 245 -6.56 -10.67 22.47
CA VAL A 245 -7.18 -10.69 23.80
C VAL A 245 -7.55 -12.11 24.21
N ILE A 246 -8.14 -12.90 23.32
CA ILE A 246 -8.49 -14.30 23.62
C ILE A 246 -7.23 -15.14 23.87
N ASN A 247 -6.16 -14.86 23.13
CA ASN A 247 -4.88 -15.58 23.23
C ASN A 247 -3.83 -14.81 24.04
N TYR A 248 -4.19 -13.91 24.96
CA TYR A 248 -3.31 -12.98 25.65
C TYR A 248 -2.10 -13.66 26.35
N ARG A 249 -2.26 -14.90 26.78
CA ARG A 249 -1.18 -15.66 27.43
C ARG A 249 0.01 -15.92 26.51
N ARG A 250 -0.21 -15.98 25.19
CA ARG A 250 0.84 -16.16 24.18
C ARG A 250 1.53 -14.85 23.80
N PHE A 251 0.89 -13.70 24.05
CA PHE A 251 1.39 -12.39 23.62
C PHE A 251 2.83 -12.08 24.05
N PRO A 252 3.27 -12.32 25.32
CA PRO A 252 4.66 -12.07 25.72
C PRO A 252 5.66 -12.93 24.94
N ALA A 253 5.35 -14.21 24.74
CA ALA A 253 6.21 -15.13 23.98
C ALA A 253 6.28 -14.75 22.51
N VAL A 254 5.16 -14.29 21.93
CA VAL A 254 5.10 -13.80 20.55
C VAL A 254 5.94 -12.53 20.38
N LEU A 255 5.83 -11.58 21.32
CA LEU A 255 6.65 -10.37 21.27
C LEU A 255 8.14 -10.71 21.39
N ALA A 256 8.50 -11.64 22.28
CA ALA A 256 9.87 -12.14 22.40
C ALA A 256 10.34 -12.82 21.09
N SER A 257 9.47 -13.58 20.41
CA SER A 257 9.80 -14.21 19.13
C SER A 257 9.99 -13.20 17.99
N ILE A 258 9.25 -12.10 17.99
CA ILE A 258 9.42 -11.01 17.01
C ILE A 258 10.78 -10.33 17.23
N VAL A 259 11.07 -9.92 18.46
CA VAL A 259 12.32 -9.22 18.77
C VAL A 259 13.52 -10.17 18.70
N GLY A 260 13.46 -11.33 19.35
CA GLY A 260 14.54 -12.31 19.36
C GLY A 260 14.77 -12.92 17.98
N GLY A 261 13.70 -13.23 17.25
CA GLY A 261 13.77 -13.78 15.89
C GLY A 261 14.35 -12.82 14.86
N ALA A 262 14.36 -11.52 15.14
CA ALA A 262 15.02 -10.53 14.28
C ALA A 262 16.55 -10.70 14.27
N PHE A 263 17.13 -11.20 15.36
CA PHE A 263 18.58 -11.34 15.56
C PHE A 263 19.04 -12.81 15.62
N ASP A 264 18.12 -13.73 15.92
CA ASP A 264 18.34 -15.17 15.86
C ASP A 264 17.12 -15.92 15.32
N PRO A 265 16.87 -15.86 14.01
CA PRO A 265 15.69 -16.50 13.41
C PRO A 265 15.73 -18.04 13.57
N ARG A 266 16.91 -18.67 13.66
CA ARG A 266 17.05 -20.13 13.85
C ARG A 266 16.36 -20.62 15.11
N ALA A 267 16.56 -19.90 16.22
CA ALA A 267 15.99 -20.25 17.51
C ALA A 267 14.44 -20.27 17.52
N PHE A 268 13.83 -19.45 16.69
CA PHE A 268 12.38 -19.28 16.67
C PHE A 268 11.66 -19.98 15.49
N THR A 269 12.41 -20.57 14.57
CA THR A 269 11.87 -21.26 13.38
C THR A 269 12.25 -22.74 13.31
N GLY A 270 12.79 -23.29 14.41
CA GLY A 270 13.26 -24.67 14.42
C GLY A 270 14.41 -24.92 13.44
N GLY A 271 15.20 -23.89 13.13
CA GLY A 271 16.30 -23.97 12.18
C GLY A 271 15.92 -23.79 10.70
N ALA A 272 14.63 -23.69 10.37
CA ALA A 272 14.15 -23.53 8.99
C ALA A 272 14.66 -22.24 8.33
N ILE A 273 14.81 -21.16 9.11
CA ILE A 273 15.32 -19.88 8.63
C ILE A 273 16.69 -19.62 9.23
N GLY A 274 17.72 -19.81 8.39
CA GLY A 274 19.10 -19.80 8.83
C GLY A 274 19.80 -18.44 8.82
N SER A 275 19.16 -17.38 8.34
CA SER A 275 19.83 -16.10 8.09
C SER A 275 19.04 -14.90 8.61
N ILE A 276 19.68 -14.11 9.48
CA ILE A 276 19.20 -12.79 9.92
C ILE A 276 18.92 -11.91 8.70
N PHE A 277 19.77 -12.02 7.71
CA PHE A 277 19.67 -11.24 6.49
C PHE A 277 18.39 -11.56 5.69
N LEU A 278 17.98 -12.84 5.64
CA LEU A 278 16.72 -13.23 4.99
C LEU A 278 15.51 -12.66 5.74
N SER A 279 15.53 -12.73 7.08
CA SER A 279 14.49 -12.14 7.93
C SER A 279 14.37 -10.63 7.71
N MET A 280 15.51 -9.93 7.70
CA MET A 280 15.57 -8.49 7.42
C MET A 280 15.06 -8.18 6.00
N GLN A 281 15.54 -8.89 4.99
CA GLN A 281 15.15 -8.70 3.61
C GLN A 281 13.63 -8.84 3.42
N LYS A 282 13.05 -9.91 3.95
CA LYS A 282 11.62 -10.17 3.82
C LYS A 282 10.79 -9.16 4.61
N GLY A 283 11.22 -8.78 5.80
CA GLY A 283 10.55 -7.77 6.60
C GLY A 283 10.55 -6.40 5.93
N VAL A 284 11.72 -5.90 5.53
CA VAL A 284 11.86 -4.60 4.88
C VAL A 284 11.11 -4.55 3.54
N SER A 285 11.29 -5.57 2.68
CA SER A 285 10.63 -5.61 1.37
C SER A 285 9.10 -5.60 1.50
N ARG A 286 8.54 -6.41 2.40
CA ARG A 286 7.09 -6.48 2.60
C ARG A 286 6.54 -5.25 3.33
N GLY A 287 7.32 -4.63 4.21
CA GLY A 287 6.97 -3.33 4.81
C GLY A 287 6.85 -2.23 3.76
N ILE A 288 7.84 -2.09 2.88
CA ILE A 288 7.84 -1.12 1.78
C ILE A 288 6.70 -1.40 0.79
N PHE A 289 6.49 -2.67 0.44
CA PHE A 289 5.41 -3.07 -0.46
C PHE A 289 4.04 -2.69 0.11
N SER A 290 3.82 -2.82 1.42
CA SER A 290 2.56 -2.48 2.08
C SER A 290 2.33 -0.97 2.11
N ASN A 291 3.28 -0.20 2.66
CA ASN A 291 3.09 1.24 2.89
C ASN A 291 3.46 2.13 1.70
N GLU A 292 4.04 1.57 0.64
CA GLU A 292 4.44 2.26 -0.60
C GLU A 292 5.39 3.46 -0.37
N ALA A 293 6.08 3.56 0.78
CA ALA A 293 7.03 4.62 1.03
C ALA A 293 8.30 4.43 0.18
N GLY A 294 8.64 5.41 -0.62
CA GLY A 294 9.70 5.34 -1.63
C GLY A 294 9.21 5.03 -3.04
N LEU A 295 7.94 4.62 -3.21
CA LEU A 295 7.32 4.46 -4.52
C LEU A 295 6.69 5.76 -5.05
N GLY A 296 6.34 6.68 -4.14
CA GLY A 296 5.74 7.97 -4.49
C GLY A 296 4.24 7.95 -4.79
N THR A 297 3.64 6.77 -4.90
CA THR A 297 2.25 6.55 -5.35
C THR A 297 1.21 7.27 -4.50
N GLY A 298 1.24 7.10 -3.17
CA GLY A 298 0.30 7.75 -2.25
C GLY A 298 0.32 9.28 -2.34
N SER A 299 1.45 9.87 -2.72
CA SER A 299 1.58 11.32 -2.90
C SER A 299 0.67 11.88 -4.00
N ILE A 300 0.25 11.05 -4.97
CA ILE A 300 -0.68 11.42 -6.05
C ILE A 300 -2.08 11.74 -5.46
N ALA A 301 -2.58 10.90 -4.54
CA ALA A 301 -3.84 11.17 -3.86
C ALA A 301 -3.75 12.42 -2.95
N HIS A 302 -2.67 12.53 -2.19
CA HIS A 302 -2.44 13.69 -1.33
C HIS A 302 -2.33 15.02 -2.09
N ALA A 303 -1.82 15.01 -3.32
CA ALA A 303 -1.78 16.19 -4.16
C ALA A 303 -3.17 16.75 -4.50
N CYS A 304 -4.21 15.91 -4.51
CA CYS A 304 -5.60 16.31 -4.72
C CYS A 304 -6.23 17.01 -3.51
N ALA A 305 -5.53 17.10 -2.35
CA ALA A 305 -6.07 17.69 -1.13
C ALA A 305 -6.24 19.22 -1.24
N ASP A 306 -7.38 19.74 -0.83
CA ASP A 306 -7.64 21.18 -0.75
C ASP A 306 -6.92 21.79 0.47
N THR A 307 -5.63 22.05 0.30
CA THR A 307 -4.77 22.66 1.31
C THR A 307 -3.72 23.57 0.69
N ARG A 308 -3.35 24.64 1.37
CA ARG A 308 -2.25 25.53 0.97
C ARG A 308 -0.98 25.26 1.75
N LYS A 309 -0.99 24.30 2.71
CA LYS A 309 0.12 24.02 3.60
C LYS A 309 0.72 22.64 3.28
N PRO A 310 1.77 22.54 2.44
CA PRO A 310 2.37 21.26 2.02
C PRO A 310 2.81 20.38 3.20
N VAL A 311 3.54 20.99 4.15
CA VAL A 311 4.05 20.30 5.35
C VAL A 311 2.92 19.71 6.19
N LYS A 312 1.80 20.46 6.33
CA LYS A 312 0.65 19.98 7.07
C LYS A 312 0.00 18.75 6.42
N GLN A 313 -0.01 18.70 5.08
CA GLN A 313 -0.46 17.51 4.36
C GLN A 313 0.57 16.38 4.49
N GLY A 314 1.87 16.70 4.50
CA GLY A 314 2.93 15.73 4.76
C GLY A 314 2.76 14.98 6.08
N MET A 315 2.21 15.63 7.14
CA MET A 315 1.92 14.96 8.42
C MET A 315 0.92 13.80 8.27
N PHE A 316 0.00 13.88 7.32
CA PHE A 316 -0.89 12.76 7.00
C PHE A 316 -0.14 11.58 6.38
N GLY A 317 0.96 11.83 5.64
CA GLY A 317 1.83 10.75 5.14
C GLY A 317 2.55 9.98 6.26
N ILE A 318 2.94 10.67 7.34
CA ILE A 318 3.47 9.99 8.55
C ILE A 318 2.42 9.04 9.14
N PHE A 319 1.19 9.51 9.28
CA PHE A 319 0.09 8.70 9.81
C PHE A 319 -0.27 7.53 8.89
N GLU A 320 -0.25 7.75 7.58
CA GLU A 320 -0.52 6.71 6.57
C GLU A 320 0.37 5.49 6.80
N VAL A 321 1.69 5.69 6.85
CA VAL A 321 2.66 4.60 7.08
C VAL A 321 2.49 3.99 8.48
N PHE A 322 2.22 4.81 9.49
CA PHE A 322 1.96 4.32 10.84
C PHE A 322 0.72 3.43 10.88
N ALA A 323 -0.40 3.88 10.33
CA ALA A 323 -1.65 3.13 10.33
C ALA A 323 -1.52 1.83 9.52
N ASP A 324 -0.89 1.89 8.35
CA ASP A 324 -0.68 0.75 7.48
C ASP A 324 0.22 -0.32 8.14
N THR A 325 1.44 0.05 8.46
CA THR A 325 2.47 -0.94 8.84
C THR A 325 2.56 -1.15 10.34
N ILE A 326 2.62 -0.07 11.14
CA ILE A 326 2.77 -0.22 12.59
C ILE A 326 1.47 -0.75 13.22
N VAL A 327 0.29 -0.36 12.70
CA VAL A 327 -0.99 -0.85 13.24
C VAL A 327 -1.45 -2.10 12.50
N ILE A 328 -1.83 -1.99 11.24
CA ILE A 328 -2.52 -3.09 10.52
C ILE A 328 -1.61 -4.30 10.31
N CYS A 329 -0.39 -4.12 9.78
CA CYS A 329 0.52 -5.25 9.58
C CYS A 329 0.93 -5.92 10.90
N THR A 330 1.13 -5.14 11.97
CA THR A 330 1.43 -5.71 13.30
C THR A 330 0.26 -6.54 13.82
N LEU A 331 -0.97 -6.06 13.68
CA LEU A 331 -2.14 -6.82 14.09
C LEU A 331 -2.29 -8.12 13.29
N THR A 332 -2.03 -8.10 11.99
CA THR A 332 -2.00 -9.32 11.17
C THR A 332 -0.95 -10.32 11.69
N ALA A 333 0.26 -9.83 11.98
CA ALA A 333 1.32 -10.67 12.55
C ALA A 333 0.91 -11.27 13.89
N LEU A 334 0.28 -10.48 14.76
CA LEU A 334 -0.24 -10.95 16.05
C LEU A 334 -1.37 -11.96 15.89
N VAL A 335 -2.27 -11.78 14.90
CA VAL A 335 -3.30 -12.79 14.59
C VAL A 335 -2.66 -14.12 14.24
N ILE A 336 -1.66 -14.14 13.37
CA ILE A 336 -0.97 -15.38 12.97
C ILE A 336 -0.24 -16.00 14.16
N LEU A 337 0.58 -15.22 14.87
CA LEU A 337 1.49 -15.75 15.89
C LEU A 337 0.80 -16.07 17.23
N CYS A 338 -0.18 -15.24 17.66
CA CYS A 338 -0.91 -15.47 18.92
C CYS A 338 -1.97 -16.59 18.80
N SER A 339 -2.57 -16.78 17.63
CA SER A 339 -3.56 -17.86 17.44
C SER A 339 -2.97 -19.26 17.61
N GLY A 340 -1.64 -19.39 17.40
CA GLY A 340 -0.91 -20.65 17.49
C GLY A 340 -1.14 -21.56 16.29
N VAL A 341 -1.59 -21.00 15.17
CA VAL A 341 -1.62 -21.71 13.88
C VAL A 341 -0.21 -22.16 13.52
N SER A 342 -0.10 -23.37 12.98
CA SER A 342 1.21 -23.87 12.51
C SER A 342 1.69 -23.09 11.29
N VAL A 343 2.88 -22.51 11.38
CA VAL A 343 3.52 -21.82 10.27
C VAL A 343 4.54 -22.76 9.65
N ASN A 344 4.37 -23.05 8.36
CA ASN A 344 5.35 -23.83 7.60
C ASN A 344 6.50 -22.92 7.16
N TYR A 345 7.48 -22.75 8.05
CA TYR A 345 8.63 -21.88 7.77
C TYR A 345 9.47 -22.36 6.59
N GLY A 346 9.91 -21.44 5.77
CA GLY A 346 10.67 -21.70 4.54
C GLY A 346 9.80 -21.91 3.30
N SER A 347 8.48 -22.02 3.45
CA SER A 347 7.53 -22.15 2.35
C SER A 347 6.74 -20.84 2.15
N ALA A 348 6.33 -20.59 0.90
CA ALA A 348 5.48 -19.43 0.63
C ALA A 348 4.11 -19.58 1.32
N ALA A 349 3.61 -18.50 1.88
CA ALA A 349 2.28 -18.40 2.44
C ALA A 349 1.62 -17.09 2.00
N GLY A 350 0.31 -17.11 1.90
CA GLY A 350 -0.52 -15.97 1.53
C GLY A 350 -1.60 -15.67 2.58
N ALA A 351 -2.74 -15.17 2.13
CA ALA A 351 -3.85 -14.80 3.00
C ALA A 351 -4.43 -15.99 3.79
N GLU A 352 -4.28 -17.21 3.28
CA GLU A 352 -4.76 -18.45 3.91
C GLU A 352 -4.19 -18.64 5.32
N LEU A 353 -2.94 -18.23 5.56
CA LEU A 353 -2.32 -18.33 6.90
C LEU A 353 -2.99 -17.36 7.89
N THR A 354 -3.35 -16.16 7.45
CA THR A 354 -4.09 -15.19 8.28
C THR A 354 -5.52 -15.67 8.54
N ILE A 355 -6.19 -16.21 7.51
CA ILE A 355 -7.52 -16.81 7.63
C ILE A 355 -7.50 -17.95 8.65
N ALA A 356 -6.49 -18.83 8.57
CA ALA A 356 -6.32 -19.91 9.54
C ALA A 356 -6.12 -19.36 10.97
N GLY A 357 -5.41 -18.26 11.14
CA GLY A 357 -5.23 -17.58 12.42
C GLY A 357 -6.55 -17.11 13.03
N PHE A 358 -7.43 -16.50 12.24
CA PHE A 358 -8.77 -16.12 12.67
C PHE A 358 -9.65 -17.34 12.95
N THR A 359 -9.63 -18.33 12.06
CA THR A 359 -10.45 -19.53 12.17
C THR A 359 -10.10 -20.38 13.40
N SER A 360 -8.82 -20.48 13.75
CA SER A 360 -8.37 -21.20 14.95
C SER A 360 -8.87 -20.55 16.25
N THR A 361 -9.12 -19.24 16.24
CA THR A 361 -9.58 -18.49 17.42
C THR A 361 -11.11 -18.40 17.49
N TYR A 362 -11.76 -18.08 16.37
CA TYR A 362 -13.18 -17.77 16.32
C TYR A 362 -14.04 -18.92 15.77
N GLY A 363 -13.42 -19.94 15.18
CA GLY A 363 -14.12 -21.05 14.53
C GLY A 363 -14.42 -20.77 13.04
N GLY A 364 -15.04 -21.75 12.37
CA GLY A 364 -15.23 -21.75 10.91
C GLY A 364 -16.03 -20.59 10.34
N TRP A 365 -16.98 -20.02 11.11
CA TRP A 365 -17.76 -18.87 10.67
C TRP A 365 -16.91 -17.62 10.37
N SER A 366 -15.71 -17.54 10.96
CA SER A 366 -14.81 -16.43 10.76
C SER A 366 -14.27 -16.31 9.32
N SER A 367 -14.37 -17.38 8.53
CA SER A 367 -14.01 -17.35 7.10
C SER A 367 -14.85 -16.32 6.33
N ILE A 368 -16.12 -16.14 6.68
CA ILE A 368 -17.02 -15.17 6.03
C ILE A 368 -16.53 -13.75 6.29
N PHE A 369 -16.28 -13.39 7.56
CA PHE A 369 -15.86 -12.02 7.85
C PHE A 369 -14.46 -11.72 7.31
N THR A 370 -13.58 -12.72 7.27
CA THR A 370 -12.25 -12.55 6.67
C THR A 370 -12.36 -12.33 5.16
N ALA A 371 -13.27 -13.06 4.49
CA ALA A 371 -13.58 -12.82 3.09
C ALA A 371 -14.12 -11.39 2.86
N VAL A 372 -15.06 -10.94 3.70
CA VAL A 372 -15.60 -9.57 3.64
C VAL A 372 -14.49 -8.53 3.85
N ALA A 373 -13.62 -8.72 4.84
CA ALA A 373 -12.49 -7.82 5.08
C ALA A 373 -11.54 -7.75 3.86
N LEU A 374 -11.17 -8.91 3.30
CA LEU A 374 -10.33 -8.99 2.10
C LEU A 374 -11.00 -8.33 0.88
N CYS A 375 -12.32 -8.52 0.70
CA CYS A 375 -13.07 -7.85 -0.36
C CYS A 375 -13.03 -6.31 -0.19
N CYS A 376 -13.24 -5.81 1.03
CA CYS A 376 -13.18 -4.37 1.30
C CYS A 376 -11.77 -3.80 1.03
N PHE A 377 -10.73 -4.49 1.50
CA PHE A 377 -9.33 -4.07 1.32
C PHE A 377 -8.92 -4.09 -0.15
N ALA A 378 -9.20 -5.17 -0.86
CA ALA A 378 -8.89 -5.28 -2.27
C ALA A 378 -9.67 -4.26 -3.11
N PHE A 379 -10.97 -4.08 -2.86
CA PHE A 379 -11.80 -3.11 -3.57
C PHE A 379 -11.32 -1.67 -3.34
N SER A 380 -10.96 -1.31 -2.10
CA SER A 380 -10.40 0.01 -1.81
C SER A 380 -9.09 0.25 -2.56
N THR A 381 -8.23 -0.78 -2.64
CA THR A 381 -6.96 -0.71 -3.37
C THR A 381 -7.19 -0.49 -4.87
N ILE A 382 -8.14 -1.18 -5.48
CA ILE A 382 -8.49 -0.97 -6.90
C ILE A 382 -8.91 0.48 -7.16
N ILE A 383 -9.70 1.08 -6.26
CA ILE A 383 -10.13 2.49 -6.39
C ILE A 383 -8.93 3.44 -6.28
N GLY A 384 -8.06 3.27 -5.29
CA GLY A 384 -6.89 4.11 -5.08
C GLY A 384 -5.92 4.05 -6.26
N TRP A 385 -5.59 2.85 -6.73
CA TRP A 385 -4.72 2.65 -7.88
C TRP A 385 -5.33 3.13 -9.19
N GLY A 386 -6.66 3.06 -9.35
CA GLY A 386 -7.37 3.67 -10.48
C GLY A 386 -7.14 5.17 -10.58
N LEU A 387 -7.13 5.89 -9.45
CA LEU A 387 -6.75 7.30 -9.40
C LEU A 387 -5.29 7.49 -9.82
N TYR A 388 -4.35 6.67 -9.30
CA TYR A 388 -2.92 6.80 -9.63
C TYR A 388 -2.67 6.60 -11.11
N GLY A 389 -3.22 5.54 -11.70
CA GLY A 389 -3.10 5.27 -13.14
C GLY A 389 -3.71 6.39 -14.00
N SER A 390 -4.86 6.92 -13.61
CA SER A 390 -5.51 8.02 -14.33
C SER A 390 -4.64 9.28 -14.37
N ARG A 391 -3.94 9.59 -13.28
CA ARG A 391 -3.03 10.75 -13.22
C ARG A 391 -1.72 10.50 -13.99
N CYS A 392 -1.23 9.26 -14.01
CA CYS A 392 -0.06 8.90 -14.81
C CYS A 392 -0.34 8.98 -16.31
N ILE A 393 -1.48 8.45 -16.79
CA ILE A 393 -1.82 8.52 -18.21
C ILE A 393 -2.15 9.95 -18.66
N GLU A 394 -2.80 10.75 -17.81
CA GLU A 394 -3.07 12.17 -18.05
C GLU A 394 -1.76 12.94 -18.25
N PHE A 395 -0.74 12.68 -17.41
CA PHE A 395 0.57 13.29 -17.52
C PHE A 395 1.28 12.93 -18.83
N LEU A 396 1.28 11.65 -19.21
CA LEU A 396 1.91 11.14 -20.43
C LEU A 396 1.28 11.74 -21.71
N CYS A 397 -0.04 11.74 -21.76
CA CYS A 397 -0.78 12.21 -22.94
C CYS A 397 -1.00 13.73 -22.94
N LYS A 398 -0.67 14.43 -21.85
CA LYS A 398 -0.86 15.90 -21.69
C LYS A 398 -2.31 16.35 -21.93
N THR A 399 -3.27 15.46 -21.72
CA THR A 399 -4.70 15.71 -21.91
C THR A 399 -5.54 14.86 -20.95
N ASP A 400 -6.60 15.44 -20.45
CA ASP A 400 -7.60 14.82 -19.59
C ASP A 400 -8.58 13.90 -20.35
N LYS A 401 -8.68 14.07 -21.67
CA LYS A 401 -9.62 13.28 -22.52
C LYS A 401 -9.35 11.78 -22.47
N VAL A 402 -8.10 11.38 -22.20
CA VAL A 402 -7.70 9.97 -22.11
C VAL A 402 -8.10 9.29 -20.80
N VAL A 403 -8.44 10.08 -19.76
CA VAL A 403 -8.74 9.55 -18.41
C VAL A 403 -9.97 8.65 -18.42
N ARG A 404 -11.07 9.10 -19.03
CA ARG A 404 -12.31 8.30 -19.08
C ARG A 404 -12.15 6.97 -19.84
N PRO A 405 -11.64 6.94 -21.09
CA PRO A 405 -11.37 5.69 -21.80
C PRO A 405 -10.44 4.76 -21.00
N PHE A 406 -9.38 5.31 -20.39
CA PHE A 406 -8.47 4.55 -19.54
C PHE A 406 -9.20 3.90 -18.36
N LEU A 407 -10.04 4.63 -17.64
CA LEU A 407 -10.78 4.12 -16.48
C LEU A 407 -11.81 3.05 -16.87
N VAL A 408 -12.40 3.15 -18.07
CA VAL A 408 -13.27 2.10 -18.61
C VAL A 408 -12.47 0.82 -18.85
N VAL A 409 -11.34 0.89 -19.55
CA VAL A 409 -10.46 -0.26 -19.79
C VAL A 409 -9.98 -0.84 -18.45
N TYR A 410 -9.53 0.02 -17.53
CA TYR A 410 -9.10 -0.37 -16.20
C TYR A 410 -10.18 -1.16 -15.44
N SER A 411 -11.44 -0.71 -15.51
CA SER A 411 -12.56 -1.40 -14.84
C SER A 411 -12.83 -2.78 -15.45
N PHE A 412 -12.70 -2.94 -16.79
CA PHE A 412 -12.87 -4.24 -17.44
C PHE A 412 -11.78 -5.25 -17.07
N VAL A 413 -10.57 -4.80 -16.75
CA VAL A 413 -9.48 -5.68 -16.29
C VAL A 413 -9.84 -6.45 -15.01
N ALA A 414 -10.76 -5.93 -14.20
CA ALA A 414 -11.28 -6.66 -13.04
C ALA A 414 -11.92 -8.01 -13.42
N ILE A 415 -12.60 -8.08 -14.57
CA ILE A 415 -13.19 -9.35 -15.05
C ILE A 415 -12.09 -10.36 -15.40
N LEU A 416 -11.02 -9.89 -16.04
CA LEU A 416 -9.86 -10.74 -16.37
C LEU A 416 -9.18 -11.25 -15.10
N GLY A 417 -9.00 -10.37 -14.09
CA GLY A 417 -8.43 -10.73 -12.79
C GLY A 417 -9.25 -11.77 -12.02
N ALA A 418 -10.57 -11.82 -12.26
CA ALA A 418 -11.46 -12.79 -11.64
C ALA A 418 -11.47 -14.16 -12.35
N THR A 419 -11.15 -14.22 -13.63
CA THR A 419 -11.44 -15.41 -14.48
C THR A 419 -10.20 -16.06 -15.06
N VAL A 420 -9.05 -15.37 -15.09
CA VAL A 420 -7.83 -15.84 -15.74
C VAL A 420 -6.64 -15.79 -14.78
N GLU A 421 -5.92 -16.89 -14.68
CA GLU A 421 -4.63 -16.92 -14.00
C GLU A 421 -3.55 -16.35 -14.95
N LEU A 422 -3.01 -15.20 -14.58
CA LEU A 422 -2.04 -14.47 -15.40
C LEU A 422 -0.75 -14.20 -14.60
N ASP A 423 -0.16 -15.23 -14.02
CA ASP A 423 1.00 -15.13 -13.12
C ASP A 423 2.16 -14.34 -13.71
N LEU A 424 2.45 -14.53 -14.99
CA LEU A 424 3.50 -13.76 -15.64
C LEU A 424 3.17 -12.27 -15.72
N LEU A 425 1.90 -11.94 -16.00
CA LEU A 425 1.46 -10.55 -16.09
C LEU A 425 1.50 -9.87 -14.71
N TRP A 426 1.15 -10.63 -13.66
CA TRP A 426 1.27 -10.16 -12.27
C TRP A 426 2.72 -9.85 -11.90
N ASN A 427 3.62 -10.78 -12.22
CA ASN A 427 5.04 -10.61 -11.93
C ASN A 427 5.66 -9.45 -12.73
N ILE A 428 5.22 -9.21 -13.96
CA ILE A 428 5.65 -8.06 -14.76
C ILE A 428 5.14 -6.74 -14.13
N ALA A 429 3.87 -6.69 -13.72
CA ALA A 429 3.31 -5.51 -13.07
C ALA A 429 4.00 -5.20 -11.73
N ASP A 430 4.34 -6.22 -10.94
CA ASP A 430 5.11 -6.07 -9.70
C ASP A 430 6.54 -5.54 -9.96
N THR A 431 7.16 -5.98 -11.06
CA THR A 431 8.46 -5.44 -11.49
C THR A 431 8.36 -3.95 -11.82
N PHE A 432 7.34 -3.52 -12.56
CA PHE A 432 7.13 -2.10 -12.87
C PHE A 432 6.78 -1.30 -11.61
N ASN A 433 6.06 -1.88 -10.67
CA ASN A 433 5.81 -1.26 -9.37
C ASN A 433 7.12 -0.93 -8.65
N GLY A 434 8.04 -1.87 -8.57
CA GLY A 434 9.36 -1.63 -8.00
C GLY A 434 10.18 -0.60 -8.79
N LEU A 435 10.12 -0.63 -10.13
CA LEU A 435 10.82 0.32 -11.01
C LEU A 435 10.38 1.77 -10.80
N MET A 436 9.13 2.03 -10.37
CA MET A 436 8.65 3.38 -10.02
C MET A 436 9.49 4.02 -8.91
N SER A 437 10.07 3.22 -8.02
CA SER A 437 10.90 3.75 -6.93
C SER A 437 12.14 4.49 -7.42
N ILE A 438 12.74 4.08 -8.52
CA ILE A 438 14.00 4.64 -9.01
C ILE A 438 13.88 6.13 -9.33
N PRO A 439 13.00 6.58 -10.25
CA PRO A 439 12.84 8.01 -10.52
C PRO A 439 12.36 8.78 -9.30
N ASN A 440 11.54 8.17 -8.42
CA ASN A 440 11.08 8.80 -7.20
C ASN A 440 12.22 9.05 -6.20
N LEU A 441 13.04 8.04 -5.92
CA LEU A 441 14.15 8.17 -4.97
C LEU A 441 15.21 9.18 -5.44
N ILE A 442 15.50 9.21 -6.74
CA ILE A 442 16.38 10.23 -7.32
C ILE A 442 15.81 11.64 -7.08
N ALA A 443 14.51 11.82 -7.31
CA ALA A 443 13.85 13.10 -7.07
C ALA A 443 13.87 13.49 -5.59
N LEU A 444 13.61 12.56 -4.67
CA LEU A 444 13.66 12.81 -3.23
C LEU A 444 15.05 13.23 -2.76
N LEU A 445 16.10 12.58 -3.27
CA LEU A 445 17.48 12.95 -2.97
C LEU A 445 17.79 14.38 -3.41
N LEU A 446 17.48 14.71 -4.66
CA LEU A 446 17.76 16.01 -5.25
C LEU A 446 16.91 17.13 -4.64
N LEU A 447 15.65 16.85 -4.27
CA LEU A 447 14.73 17.81 -3.66
C LEU A 447 14.74 17.79 -2.13
N SER A 448 15.59 16.99 -1.49
CA SER A 448 15.68 16.89 -0.03
C SER A 448 15.96 18.26 0.65
N GLY A 449 16.71 19.15 0.00
CA GLY A 449 16.91 20.54 0.45
C GLY A 449 15.62 21.35 0.49
N THR A 450 14.76 21.18 -0.52
CA THR A 450 13.43 21.82 -0.58
C THR A 450 12.53 21.35 0.56
N VAL A 451 12.54 20.05 0.87
CA VAL A 451 11.79 19.49 2.01
C VAL A 451 12.23 20.15 3.32
N VAL A 452 13.55 20.23 3.57
CA VAL A 452 14.11 20.83 4.79
C VAL A 452 13.70 22.31 4.90
N LYS A 453 13.79 23.05 3.79
CA LYS A 453 13.39 24.46 3.73
C LYS A 453 11.92 24.63 4.09
N LEU A 454 11.03 23.89 3.46
CA LEU A 454 9.58 23.94 3.72
C LEU A 454 9.24 23.59 5.18
N VAL A 455 9.94 22.61 5.75
CA VAL A 455 9.75 22.23 7.17
C VAL A 455 10.14 23.37 8.10
N LYS A 456 11.29 24.02 7.88
CA LYS A 456 11.74 25.16 8.68
C LYS A 456 10.75 26.31 8.60
N GLU A 457 10.40 26.77 7.41
CA GLU A 457 9.47 27.86 7.17
C GLU A 457 8.10 27.60 7.82
N PHE A 458 7.62 26.35 7.76
CA PHE A 458 6.33 25.98 8.35
C PHE A 458 6.34 26.10 9.89
N PHE A 459 7.36 25.56 10.56
CA PHE A 459 7.40 25.59 12.01
C PHE A 459 7.84 26.93 12.60
N GLU A 460 8.55 27.77 11.84
CA GLU A 460 8.85 29.16 12.21
C GLU A 460 7.60 30.04 12.18
N THR A 461 6.65 29.75 11.28
CA THR A 461 5.39 30.50 11.17
C THR A 461 4.26 30.00 12.09
N GLU A 462 4.36 28.78 12.64
CA GLU A 462 3.37 28.23 13.58
C GLU A 462 3.85 28.30 15.06
N SER A 463 5.12 28.69 15.31
CA SER A 463 5.65 28.98 16.64
C SER A 463 5.31 30.40 17.07
#